data_50bd3d799cdaf2eef1aad41b4cb1130f
#
_entry.id   50bd3d799cdaf2eef1aad41b4cb1130f
#
_cell.length_a   1.000
_cell.length_b   1.000
_cell.length_c   1.000
_cell.angle_alpha   90.00
_cell.angle_beta   90.00
_cell.angle_gamma   90.00
#
_symmetry.space_group_name_H-M   'P 1'
#
loop_
_entity.id
_entity.type
_entity.pdbx_description
1 polymer ?
#
loop_
_entity_poly.entity_id
_entity_poly.type
_entity_poly.pdbx_seq_one_letter_code
_entity_poly.pdbx_strand_id
1 'polypeptide(L)'
;MSRRLSTLIVLAIVFGTAPLWAGQLSRPQVEYSADSTMQTEDMTTEQHVYVTPAKERRESLTESGDGAIQIFRFDSKVLWQLMPSEHMYMELSMEKNKDKDPSQWDFQETVMGEEVLNGMKVTKYKTIATSTDGKKYGGFSWRTKEGISIKTDLLYKEGNEKNRMMTELKNVKIAKQDPKLFEIPEGFTKFDMAGMMGGMMGQKGMGQPPMDRPSSSNRPTVHQPSSNVPQANVPTTPEPEPPAKDQSDMQKAGGMLKKLFGQ
;
A
#
# COMPACT_ATOMS: atom_id res chain seq x y z
N MET A 1 70.86 -47.96 7.92
CA MET A 1 70.28 -47.01 6.92
C MET A 1 68.77 -47.06 7.01
N SER A 2 68.19 -46.16 7.75
CA SER A 2 66.71 -46.09 7.99
C SER A 2 66.14 -44.95 7.16
N ARG A 3 65.33 -45.25 6.14
CA ARG A 3 64.62 -44.30 5.32
C ARG A 3 63.31 -43.96 6.03
N ARG A 4 63.19 -42.73 6.57
CA ARG A 4 61.93 -42.18 7.07
C ARG A 4 61.08 -41.67 5.90
N LEU A 5 59.98 -42.39 5.64
CA LEU A 5 58.94 -41.96 4.68
C LEU A 5 58.09 -40.88 5.33
N SER A 6 58.26 -39.64 4.90
CA SER A 6 57.35 -38.51 5.33
C SER A 6 56.08 -38.53 4.48
N THR A 7 54.98 -38.94 5.08
CA THR A 7 53.63 -38.86 4.46
C THR A 7 53.14 -37.44 4.52
N LEU A 8 53.10 -36.73 3.38
CA LEU A 8 52.49 -35.43 3.22
C LEU A 8 50.95 -35.60 3.13
N ILE A 9 50.24 -35.24 4.21
CA ILE A 9 48.79 -35.18 4.20
C ILE A 9 48.38 -33.85 3.53
N VAL A 10 47.91 -33.93 2.28
CA VAL A 10 47.31 -32.80 1.57
C VAL A 10 45.85 -32.67 2.05
N LEU A 11 45.60 -31.71 2.92
CA LEU A 11 44.25 -31.34 3.36
C LEU A 11 43.56 -30.57 2.22
N ALA A 12 42.76 -31.27 1.42
CA ALA A 12 41.91 -30.63 0.39
C ALA A 12 40.77 -29.85 1.08
N ILE A 13 40.92 -28.54 1.15
CA ILE A 13 39.84 -27.65 1.57
C ILE A 13 38.82 -27.60 0.43
N VAL A 14 37.73 -28.34 0.56
CA VAL A 14 36.56 -28.25 -0.33
C VAL A 14 35.84 -26.96 -0.01
N PHE A 15 36.11 -25.91 -0.77
CA PHE A 15 35.26 -24.73 -0.79
C PHE A 15 33.89 -25.12 -1.40
N GLY A 16 32.93 -25.43 -0.55
CA GLY A 16 31.54 -25.60 -0.96
C GLY A 16 31.04 -24.31 -1.55
N THR A 17 30.80 -24.26 -2.85
CA THR A 17 30.09 -23.14 -3.49
C THR A 17 28.63 -23.17 -3.01
N ALA A 18 28.24 -22.19 -2.20
CA ALA A 18 26.84 -22.02 -1.83
C ALA A 18 26.00 -21.80 -3.11
N PRO A 19 24.85 -22.47 -3.27
CA PRO A 19 24.03 -22.32 -4.45
C PRO A 19 23.54 -20.87 -4.53
N LEU A 20 23.80 -20.22 -5.66
CA LEU A 20 23.27 -18.92 -6.01
C LEU A 20 21.95 -19.13 -6.76
N TRP A 21 20.86 -18.63 -6.21
CA TRP A 21 19.57 -18.59 -6.87
C TRP A 21 19.37 -17.22 -7.49
N ALA A 22 18.91 -17.18 -8.75
CA ALA A 22 18.55 -15.97 -9.45
C ALA A 22 17.15 -16.13 -10.07
N GLY A 23 16.31 -15.11 -9.96
CA GLY A 23 14.97 -15.07 -10.53
C GLY A 23 13.94 -14.40 -9.62
N GLN A 24 12.69 -14.46 -10.03
CA GLN A 24 11.58 -13.92 -9.24
C GLN A 24 11.29 -14.78 -8.02
N LEU A 25 10.94 -14.15 -6.90
CA LEU A 25 10.52 -14.87 -5.70
C LEU A 25 9.16 -15.53 -5.92
N SER A 26 9.11 -16.84 -5.72
CA SER A 26 7.84 -17.55 -5.70
C SER A 26 6.99 -17.12 -4.50
N ARG A 27 5.71 -16.93 -4.73
CA ARG A 27 4.76 -16.69 -3.64
C ARG A 27 4.62 -17.92 -2.75
N PRO A 28 4.31 -17.73 -1.44
CA PRO A 28 3.99 -18.86 -0.56
C PRO A 28 2.89 -19.73 -1.14
N GLN A 29 3.08 -21.05 -1.05
CA GLN A 29 2.10 -22.04 -1.56
C GLN A 29 1.09 -22.45 -0.49
N VAL A 30 1.15 -21.85 0.68
CA VAL A 30 0.25 -22.06 1.81
C VAL A 30 -0.53 -20.79 2.12
N GLU A 31 -1.68 -20.97 2.72
CA GLU A 31 -2.48 -19.86 3.24
C GLU A 31 -2.08 -19.57 4.69
N TYR A 32 -1.98 -18.31 5.05
CA TYR A 32 -1.62 -17.88 6.39
C TYR A 32 -2.16 -16.50 6.74
N SER A 33 -2.21 -16.20 8.04
CA SER A 33 -2.35 -14.84 8.57
C SER A 33 -1.18 -14.51 9.49
N ALA A 34 -0.89 -13.23 9.64
CA ALA A 34 0.21 -12.75 10.50
C ALA A 34 0.03 -11.27 10.83
N ASP A 35 0.76 -10.83 11.86
CA ASP A 35 0.99 -9.41 12.13
C ASP A 35 2.28 -9.00 11.41
N SER A 36 2.21 -7.96 10.61
CA SER A 36 3.31 -7.43 9.81
C SER A 36 3.70 -6.05 10.30
N THR A 37 4.99 -5.87 10.59
CA THR A 37 5.57 -4.55 10.83
C THR A 37 6.49 -4.21 9.66
N MET A 38 6.26 -3.08 9.01
CA MET A 38 7.18 -2.51 8.02
C MET A 38 7.79 -1.24 8.60
N GLN A 39 9.10 -1.13 8.55
CA GLN A 39 9.86 0.00 9.06
C GLN A 39 10.76 0.55 7.95
N THR A 40 10.71 1.86 7.76
CA THR A 40 11.66 2.65 6.95
C THR A 40 12.30 3.71 7.83
N GLU A 41 13.19 4.57 7.27
CA GLU A 41 13.78 5.68 8.03
C GLU A 41 12.73 6.65 8.57
N ASP A 42 11.64 6.88 7.82
CA ASP A 42 10.65 7.91 8.10
C ASP A 42 9.40 7.40 8.83
N MET A 43 9.13 6.09 8.78
CA MET A 43 7.84 5.56 9.26
C MET A 43 7.90 4.10 9.69
N THR A 44 7.04 3.76 10.64
CA THR A 44 6.70 2.38 10.97
C THR A 44 5.22 2.17 10.68
N THR A 45 4.90 1.08 9.99
CA THR A 45 3.52 0.69 9.67
C THR A 45 3.27 -0.70 10.24
N GLU A 46 2.19 -0.86 10.98
CA GLU A 46 1.72 -2.13 11.49
C GLU A 46 0.44 -2.55 10.78
N GLN A 47 0.37 -3.80 10.38
CA GLN A 47 -0.73 -4.33 9.59
C GLN A 47 -1.04 -5.76 10.01
N HIS A 48 -2.31 -6.14 9.94
CA HIS A 48 -2.69 -7.55 9.92
C HIS A 48 -2.76 -8.02 8.46
N VAL A 49 -2.14 -9.16 8.16
CA VAL A 49 -2.09 -9.70 6.79
C VAL A 49 -2.75 -11.07 6.71
N TYR A 50 -3.50 -11.27 5.62
CA TYR A 50 -4.09 -12.55 5.24
C TYR A 50 -3.60 -12.89 3.83
N VAL A 51 -3.06 -14.09 3.65
CA VAL A 51 -2.37 -14.46 2.41
C VAL A 51 -2.85 -15.81 1.91
N THR A 52 -3.10 -15.86 0.61
CA THR A 52 -3.25 -17.10 -0.17
C THR A 52 -2.24 -17.09 -1.32
N PRO A 53 -2.02 -18.19 -2.04
CA PRO A 53 -1.13 -18.17 -3.21
C PRO A 53 -1.48 -17.11 -4.26
N ALA A 54 -2.76 -16.77 -4.40
CA ALA A 54 -3.25 -15.86 -5.45
C ALA A 54 -3.73 -14.49 -4.95
N LYS A 55 -3.88 -14.31 -3.63
CA LYS A 55 -4.48 -13.10 -3.04
C LYS A 55 -3.78 -12.71 -1.76
N GLU A 56 -3.81 -11.43 -1.44
CA GLU A 56 -3.29 -10.91 -0.17
C GLU A 56 -4.16 -9.74 0.29
N ARG A 57 -4.51 -9.73 1.58
CA ARG A 57 -5.20 -8.62 2.23
C ARG A 57 -4.30 -8.07 3.32
N ARG A 58 -4.17 -6.75 3.37
CA ARG A 58 -3.46 -6.00 4.42
C ARG A 58 -4.42 -5.03 5.06
N GLU A 59 -4.51 -5.06 6.36
CA GLU A 59 -5.31 -4.15 7.18
C GLU A 59 -4.38 -3.32 8.03
N SER A 60 -4.33 -2.02 7.82
CA SER A 60 -3.52 -1.11 8.65
C SER A 60 -4.09 -1.07 10.05
N LEU A 61 -3.24 -1.28 11.05
CA LEU A 61 -3.62 -1.15 12.46
C LEU A 61 -3.54 0.33 12.84
N THR A 62 -4.70 0.93 13.07
CA THR A 62 -4.84 2.29 13.58
C THR A 62 -5.57 2.25 14.91
N GLU A 63 -5.33 3.23 15.78
CA GLU A 63 -6.01 3.32 17.08
C GLU A 63 -7.53 3.46 16.94
N SER A 64 -8.00 4.07 15.85
CA SER A 64 -9.42 4.27 15.56
C SER A 64 -10.10 3.06 14.90
N GLY A 65 -9.33 2.06 14.44
CA GLY A 65 -9.86 0.85 13.79
C GLY A 65 -10.39 1.07 12.36
N ASP A 66 -10.26 2.27 11.79
CA ASP A 66 -10.70 2.67 10.45
C ASP A 66 -9.55 2.67 9.43
N GLY A 67 -8.51 1.89 9.72
CA GLY A 67 -7.32 1.79 8.89
C GLY A 67 -7.62 1.40 7.45
N ALA A 68 -6.81 1.90 6.53
CA ALA A 68 -6.89 1.54 5.12
C ALA A 68 -6.69 0.03 4.92
N ILE A 69 -7.48 -0.55 4.01
CA ILE A 69 -7.39 -1.96 3.66
C ILE A 69 -6.92 -2.06 2.21
N GLN A 70 -5.93 -2.91 1.97
CA GLN A 70 -5.43 -3.23 0.65
C GLN A 70 -5.72 -4.69 0.32
N ILE A 71 -6.31 -4.95 -0.85
CA ILE A 71 -6.56 -6.31 -1.34
C ILE A 71 -5.86 -6.48 -2.68
N PHE A 72 -4.79 -7.26 -2.68
CA PHE A 72 -4.04 -7.62 -3.88
C PHE A 72 -4.65 -8.86 -4.50
N ARG A 73 -5.12 -8.74 -5.70
CA ARG A 73 -5.67 -9.82 -6.54
C ARG A 73 -4.64 -10.16 -7.61
N PHE A 74 -3.67 -11.02 -7.27
CA PHE A 74 -2.63 -11.44 -8.23
C PHE A 74 -3.21 -12.28 -9.36
N ASP A 75 -4.32 -12.97 -9.11
CA ASP A 75 -5.10 -13.73 -10.09
C ASP A 75 -5.69 -12.83 -11.20
N SER A 76 -6.14 -11.64 -10.87
CA SER A 76 -6.74 -10.66 -11.80
C SER A 76 -5.87 -9.44 -12.05
N LYS A 77 -4.68 -9.36 -11.41
CA LYS A 77 -3.70 -8.27 -11.53
C LYS A 77 -4.26 -6.89 -11.16
N VAL A 78 -5.11 -6.85 -10.15
CA VAL A 78 -5.65 -5.61 -9.60
C VAL A 78 -5.35 -5.48 -8.11
N LEU A 79 -5.23 -4.25 -7.66
CA LEU A 79 -5.18 -3.86 -6.26
C LEU A 79 -6.43 -3.04 -5.94
N TRP A 80 -7.17 -3.46 -4.94
CA TRP A 80 -8.23 -2.66 -4.34
C TRP A 80 -7.72 -1.97 -3.08
N GLN A 81 -7.81 -0.65 -3.07
CA GLN A 81 -7.55 0.18 -1.89
C GLN A 81 -8.90 0.58 -1.32
N LEU A 82 -9.28 0.02 -0.17
CA LEU A 82 -10.53 0.32 0.51
C LEU A 82 -10.31 1.42 1.54
N MET A 83 -11.29 2.28 1.66
CA MET A 83 -11.42 3.36 2.65
C MET A 83 -12.68 3.09 3.46
N PRO A 84 -12.57 2.37 4.60
CA PRO A 84 -13.74 1.90 5.35
C PRO A 84 -14.63 3.03 5.87
N SER A 85 -14.05 4.12 6.36
CA SER A 85 -14.79 5.29 6.87
C SER A 85 -15.68 5.94 5.82
N GLU A 86 -15.26 5.93 4.56
CA GLU A 86 -16.02 6.52 3.44
C GLU A 86 -16.89 5.51 2.70
N HIS A 87 -16.81 4.22 3.03
CA HIS A 87 -17.44 3.11 2.28
C HIS A 87 -17.10 3.17 0.77
N MET A 88 -15.86 3.52 0.47
CA MET A 88 -15.36 3.63 -0.90
C MET A 88 -14.14 2.75 -1.15
N TYR A 89 -13.91 2.42 -2.42
CA TYR A 89 -12.68 1.76 -2.83
C TYR A 89 -12.17 2.30 -4.16
N MET A 90 -10.86 2.23 -4.34
CA MET A 90 -10.18 2.47 -5.60
C MET A 90 -9.66 1.16 -6.17
N GLU A 91 -9.72 1.02 -7.49
CA GLU A 91 -9.14 -0.10 -8.22
C GLU A 91 -7.95 0.36 -9.03
N LEU A 92 -6.81 -0.26 -8.79
CA LEU A 92 -5.54 0.06 -9.42
C LEU A 92 -5.03 -1.16 -10.22
N SER A 93 -4.58 -0.93 -11.46
CA SER A 93 -3.94 -1.99 -12.23
C SER A 93 -2.52 -2.24 -11.72
N MET A 94 -2.22 -3.48 -11.37
CA MET A 94 -0.86 -3.87 -10.96
C MET A 94 0.11 -3.88 -12.15
N GLU A 95 -0.36 -4.08 -13.37
CA GLU A 95 0.50 -4.07 -14.56
C GLU A 95 1.11 -2.70 -14.86
N LYS A 96 0.39 -1.62 -14.52
CA LYS A 96 0.88 -0.24 -14.70
C LYS A 96 1.89 0.19 -13.63
N ASN A 97 2.06 -0.57 -12.56
CA ASN A 97 2.93 -0.27 -11.42
C ASN A 97 3.92 -1.41 -11.14
N LYS A 98 4.44 -2.06 -12.17
CA LYS A 98 5.35 -3.23 -12.06
C LYS A 98 6.62 -2.95 -11.28
N ASP A 99 7.15 -1.75 -11.39
CA ASP A 99 8.33 -1.26 -10.67
C ASP A 99 8.13 -1.23 -9.14
N LYS A 100 6.88 -1.13 -8.69
CA LYS A 100 6.50 -1.12 -7.27
C LYS A 100 6.03 -2.48 -6.76
N ASP A 101 5.92 -3.49 -7.63
CA ASP A 101 5.55 -4.85 -7.26
C ASP A 101 6.81 -5.70 -7.06
N PRO A 102 7.20 -6.01 -5.80
CA PRO A 102 8.39 -6.82 -5.53
C PRO A 102 8.35 -8.22 -6.16
N SER A 103 7.17 -8.75 -6.51
CA SER A 103 7.06 -10.04 -7.20
C SER A 103 7.63 -10.01 -8.62
N GLN A 104 7.81 -8.81 -9.20
CA GLN A 104 8.38 -8.60 -10.54
C GLN A 104 9.89 -8.30 -10.51
N TRP A 105 10.46 -8.18 -9.32
CA TRP A 105 11.88 -7.87 -9.16
C TRP A 105 12.75 -9.10 -9.41
N ASP A 106 13.99 -8.87 -9.82
CA ASP A 106 15.00 -9.93 -9.93
C ASP A 106 15.74 -10.09 -8.61
N PHE A 107 15.77 -11.31 -8.09
CA PHE A 107 16.42 -11.65 -6.83
C PHE A 107 17.62 -12.53 -7.07
N GLN A 108 18.73 -12.15 -6.49
CA GLN A 108 19.94 -12.96 -6.39
C GLN A 108 20.16 -13.30 -4.92
N GLU A 109 20.15 -14.58 -4.59
CA GLU A 109 20.19 -15.04 -3.21
C GLU A 109 21.26 -16.09 -2.98
N THR A 110 21.94 -15.96 -1.86
CA THR A 110 22.93 -16.91 -1.39
C THR A 110 22.51 -17.41 -0.01
N VAL A 111 22.39 -18.72 0.15
CA VAL A 111 22.06 -19.34 1.45
C VAL A 111 23.17 -19.05 2.46
N MET A 112 22.78 -18.53 3.64
CA MET A 112 23.70 -18.22 4.74
C MET A 112 23.62 -19.23 5.88
N GLY A 113 22.51 -19.96 6.00
CA GLY A 113 22.27 -20.93 7.05
C GLY A 113 20.80 -21.00 7.47
N GLU A 114 20.51 -21.82 8.46
CA GLU A 114 19.20 -21.97 9.05
C GLU A 114 19.20 -21.40 10.47
N GLU A 115 18.10 -20.79 10.88
CA GLU A 115 17.89 -20.29 12.24
C GLU A 115 16.42 -20.37 12.63
N VAL A 116 16.10 -20.04 13.87
CA VAL A 116 14.71 -19.92 14.35
C VAL A 116 14.43 -18.45 14.57
N LEU A 117 13.40 -17.92 13.92
CA LEU A 117 12.95 -16.55 14.04
C LEU A 117 11.43 -16.52 14.30
N ASN A 118 11.01 -15.83 15.36
CA ASN A 118 9.60 -15.75 15.78
C ASN A 118 8.93 -17.14 15.95
N GLY A 119 9.71 -18.13 16.46
CA GLY A 119 9.25 -19.51 16.64
C GLY A 119 9.20 -20.37 15.38
N MET A 120 9.59 -19.85 14.23
CA MET A 120 9.59 -20.57 12.96
C MET A 120 11.00 -20.90 12.48
N LYS A 121 11.19 -22.11 11.92
CA LYS A 121 12.41 -22.46 11.20
C LYS A 121 12.49 -21.68 9.89
N VAL A 122 13.59 -20.98 9.68
CA VAL A 122 13.82 -20.15 8.50
C VAL A 122 15.22 -20.39 7.93
N THR A 123 15.32 -20.25 6.64
CA THR A 123 16.61 -20.15 5.94
C THR A 123 16.91 -18.67 5.75
N LYS A 124 18.09 -18.25 6.18
CA LYS A 124 18.62 -16.90 5.98
C LYS A 124 19.32 -16.83 4.63
N TYR A 125 19.03 -15.80 3.88
CA TYR A 125 19.67 -15.52 2.59
C TYR A 125 20.35 -14.16 2.63
N LYS A 126 21.54 -14.08 2.03
CA LYS A 126 22.07 -12.81 1.54
C LYS A 126 21.33 -12.49 0.23
N THR A 127 20.64 -11.36 0.19
CA THR A 127 19.71 -11.01 -0.88
C THR A 127 20.18 -9.75 -1.58
N ILE A 128 20.16 -9.76 -2.92
CA ILE A 128 20.22 -8.58 -3.77
C ILE A 128 18.95 -8.62 -4.60
N ALA A 129 18.08 -7.62 -4.43
CA ALA A 129 16.89 -7.44 -5.24
C ALA A 129 17.10 -6.26 -6.20
N THR A 130 16.70 -6.45 -7.45
CA THR A 130 16.75 -5.40 -8.48
C THR A 130 15.32 -5.17 -8.98
N SER A 131 14.80 -3.97 -8.75
CA SER A 131 13.47 -3.58 -9.24
C SER A 131 13.47 -3.39 -10.76
N THR A 132 12.30 -3.34 -11.37
CA THR A 132 12.15 -3.23 -12.82
C THR A 132 12.70 -1.91 -13.39
N ASP A 133 12.81 -0.86 -12.57
CA ASP A 133 13.46 0.41 -12.88
C ASP A 133 15.00 0.39 -12.64
N GLY A 134 15.54 -0.76 -12.21
CA GLY A 134 16.98 -0.98 -12.00
C GLY A 134 17.51 -0.56 -10.63
N LYS A 135 16.66 -0.13 -9.70
CA LYS A 135 17.06 0.20 -8.32
C LYS A 135 17.46 -1.08 -7.57
N LYS A 136 18.58 -1.03 -6.85
CA LYS A 136 19.12 -2.19 -6.14
C LYS A 136 18.89 -2.07 -4.63
N TYR A 137 18.47 -3.19 -4.05
CA TYR A 137 18.27 -3.39 -2.62
C TYR A 137 19.17 -4.54 -2.18
N GLY A 138 19.99 -4.33 -1.17
CA GLY A 138 20.94 -5.34 -0.70
C GLY A 138 20.83 -5.58 0.79
N GLY A 139 20.86 -6.83 1.23
CA GLY A 139 20.77 -7.15 2.65
C GLY A 139 20.48 -8.62 2.91
N PHE A 140 19.51 -8.89 3.77
CA PHE A 140 19.16 -10.24 4.19
C PHE A 140 17.65 -10.48 4.13
N SER A 141 17.27 -11.72 3.83
CA SER A 141 15.90 -12.21 3.94
C SER A 141 15.88 -13.55 4.69
N TRP A 142 14.76 -13.82 5.37
CA TRP A 142 14.53 -15.04 6.14
C TRP A 142 13.22 -15.65 5.73
N ARG A 143 13.23 -16.86 5.21
CA ARG A 143 12.03 -17.53 4.70
C ARG A 143 11.88 -18.93 5.27
N THR A 144 10.63 -19.32 5.51
CA THR A 144 10.30 -20.71 5.83
C THR A 144 10.41 -21.59 4.58
N LYS A 145 10.36 -22.90 4.77
CA LYS A 145 10.35 -23.87 3.66
C LYS A 145 9.10 -23.73 2.77
N GLU A 146 7.99 -23.20 3.32
CA GLU A 146 6.76 -22.91 2.59
C GLU A 146 6.83 -21.61 1.76
N GLY A 147 7.94 -20.90 1.84
CA GLY A 147 8.16 -19.63 1.13
C GLY A 147 7.63 -18.39 1.84
N ILE A 148 7.19 -18.50 3.12
CA ILE A 148 6.76 -17.33 3.89
C ILE A 148 7.97 -16.50 4.26
N SER A 149 8.01 -15.23 3.84
CA SER A 149 9.06 -14.28 4.22
C SER A 149 8.79 -13.76 5.63
N ILE A 150 9.49 -14.30 6.62
CA ILE A 150 9.34 -13.92 8.04
C ILE A 150 9.99 -12.58 8.31
N LYS A 151 11.12 -12.31 7.65
CA LYS A 151 11.83 -11.03 7.78
C LYS A 151 12.55 -10.68 6.50
N THR A 152 12.55 -9.41 6.16
CA THR A 152 13.45 -8.79 5.17
C THR A 152 14.12 -7.58 5.81
N ASP A 153 15.41 -7.40 5.54
CA ASP A 153 16.20 -6.28 6.04
C ASP A 153 17.13 -5.83 4.92
N LEU A 154 16.71 -4.82 4.18
CA LEU A 154 17.35 -4.37 2.94
C LEU A 154 17.75 -2.90 3.03
N LEU A 155 18.90 -2.60 2.49
CA LEU A 155 19.44 -1.25 2.29
C LEU A 155 19.35 -0.90 0.81
N TYR A 156 18.99 0.33 0.51
CA TYR A 156 19.00 0.89 -0.83
C TYR A 156 19.53 2.33 -0.84
N LYS A 157 19.86 2.83 -2.02
CA LYS A 157 20.26 4.22 -2.20
C LYS A 157 19.18 4.99 -2.93
N GLU A 158 18.94 6.22 -2.48
CA GLU A 158 18.12 7.21 -3.17
C GLU A 158 18.96 8.50 -3.30
N GLY A 159 19.44 8.75 -4.52
CA GLY A 159 20.50 9.76 -4.71
C GLY A 159 21.76 9.37 -3.94
N ASN A 160 22.21 10.23 -3.02
CA ASN A 160 23.38 10.00 -2.16
C ASN A 160 23.01 9.39 -0.79
N GLU A 161 21.74 9.30 -0.44
CA GLU A 161 21.29 8.82 0.85
C GLU A 161 21.16 7.28 0.86
N LYS A 162 21.51 6.68 2.01
CA LYS A 162 21.30 5.28 2.27
C LYS A 162 20.05 5.14 3.11
N ASN A 163 19.11 4.37 2.61
CA ASN A 163 17.86 4.10 3.29
C ASN A 163 17.76 2.60 3.64
N ARG A 164 17.04 2.30 4.69
CA ARG A 164 16.74 0.95 5.14
C ARG A 164 15.27 0.66 5.04
N MET A 165 14.92 -0.53 4.62
CA MET A 165 13.58 -1.06 4.65
C MET A 165 13.60 -2.42 5.35
N MET A 166 12.85 -2.54 6.42
CA MET A 166 12.69 -3.78 7.17
C MET A 166 11.22 -4.18 7.21
N THR A 167 10.95 -5.45 6.96
CA THR A 167 9.63 -6.04 7.18
C THR A 167 9.78 -7.27 8.05
N GLU A 168 8.90 -7.44 9.05
CA GLU A 168 8.91 -8.58 9.95
C GLU A 168 7.48 -9.07 10.18
N LEU A 169 7.30 -10.41 10.12
CA LEU A 169 6.05 -11.07 10.45
C LEU A 169 6.14 -11.71 11.83
N LYS A 170 5.12 -11.51 12.64
CA LYS A 170 4.88 -12.15 13.94
C LYS A 170 3.54 -12.86 13.95
N ASN A 171 3.33 -13.74 14.92
CA ASN A 171 2.06 -14.44 15.12
C ASN A 171 1.55 -15.17 13.87
N VAL A 172 2.47 -15.73 13.07
CA VAL A 172 2.14 -16.43 11.82
C VAL A 172 1.31 -17.67 12.11
N LYS A 173 0.14 -17.75 11.50
CA LYS A 173 -0.79 -18.89 11.59
C LYS A 173 -1.02 -19.47 10.19
N ILE A 174 -0.48 -20.64 9.93
CA ILE A 174 -0.70 -21.37 8.67
C ILE A 174 -2.05 -22.07 8.78
N ALA A 175 -3.06 -21.54 8.08
CA ALA A 175 -4.43 -22.06 8.04
C ALA A 175 -5.15 -21.52 6.81
N LYS A 176 -6.22 -22.19 6.37
CA LYS A 176 -7.12 -21.68 5.33
C LYS A 176 -7.70 -20.33 5.74
N GLN A 177 -7.75 -19.42 4.77
CA GLN A 177 -8.32 -18.09 4.96
C GLN A 177 -9.74 -18.03 4.40
N ASP A 178 -10.62 -17.24 5.06
CA ASP A 178 -11.97 -17.02 4.56
C ASP A 178 -11.90 -16.30 3.19
N PRO A 179 -12.49 -16.86 2.11
CA PRO A 179 -12.51 -16.23 0.80
C PRO A 179 -13.11 -14.81 0.80
N LYS A 180 -14.04 -14.51 1.70
CA LYS A 180 -14.68 -13.19 1.83
C LYS A 180 -13.70 -12.08 2.21
N LEU A 181 -12.59 -12.42 2.86
CA LEU A 181 -11.53 -11.45 3.18
C LEU A 181 -10.93 -10.79 1.93
N PHE A 182 -11.01 -11.46 0.79
CA PHE A 182 -10.39 -11.01 -0.47
C PHE A 182 -11.40 -10.46 -1.48
N GLU A 183 -12.60 -10.12 -1.01
CA GLU A 183 -13.65 -9.49 -1.81
C GLU A 183 -13.95 -8.08 -1.27
N ILE A 184 -14.54 -7.24 -2.13
CA ILE A 184 -15.01 -5.92 -1.71
C ILE A 184 -16.26 -6.11 -0.85
N PRO A 185 -16.31 -5.58 0.39
CA PRO A 185 -17.48 -5.71 1.23
C PRO A 185 -18.73 -5.05 0.61
N GLU A 186 -19.90 -5.56 0.96
CA GLU A 186 -21.17 -4.94 0.55
C GLU A 186 -21.26 -3.48 1.01
N GLY A 187 -21.88 -2.63 0.20
CA GLY A 187 -22.06 -1.20 0.50
C GLY A 187 -20.87 -0.32 0.11
N PHE A 188 -19.76 -0.88 -0.38
CA PHE A 188 -18.65 -0.07 -0.90
C PHE A 188 -18.92 0.40 -2.32
N THR A 189 -18.64 1.67 -2.58
CA THR A 189 -18.79 2.31 -3.89
C THR A 189 -17.42 2.53 -4.53
N LYS A 190 -17.28 2.23 -5.84
CA LYS A 190 -16.04 2.47 -6.57
C LYS A 190 -15.82 3.99 -6.73
N PHE A 191 -14.66 4.46 -6.29
CA PHE A 191 -14.21 5.82 -6.51
C PHE A 191 -13.41 5.88 -7.82
N ASP A 192 -13.93 6.65 -8.79
CA ASP A 192 -13.26 6.85 -10.10
C ASP A 192 -12.56 8.23 -10.11
N MET A 193 -11.26 8.21 -9.88
CA MET A 193 -10.42 9.42 -9.92
C MET A 193 -10.33 10.02 -11.33
N ALA A 194 -10.41 9.20 -12.38
CA ALA A 194 -10.33 9.67 -13.76
C ALA A 194 -11.59 10.44 -14.19
N GLY A 195 -12.77 10.00 -13.75
CA GLY A 195 -14.03 10.69 -13.97
C GLY A 195 -14.07 12.08 -13.29
N MET A 196 -13.50 12.20 -12.11
CA MET A 196 -13.42 13.47 -11.37
C MET A 196 -12.49 14.50 -12.05
N MET A 197 -11.31 14.07 -12.50
CA MET A 197 -10.37 14.96 -13.20
C MET A 197 -10.89 15.34 -14.60
N GLY A 198 -11.58 14.46 -15.30
CA GLY A 198 -12.21 14.74 -16.60
C GLY A 198 -13.35 15.76 -16.50
N GLY A 199 -14.18 15.66 -15.45
CA GLY A 199 -15.26 16.62 -15.18
C GLY A 199 -14.78 18.04 -14.86
N MET A 200 -13.65 18.16 -14.16
CA MET A 200 -13.06 19.45 -13.80
C MET A 200 -12.37 20.16 -14.97
N MET A 201 -11.82 19.41 -15.94
CA MET A 201 -11.25 19.99 -17.17
C MET A 201 -12.29 20.25 -18.26
N GLY A 202 -13.46 19.60 -18.22
CA GLY A 202 -14.53 19.74 -19.22
C GLY A 202 -15.41 20.99 -19.04
N GLN A 203 -15.32 21.70 -17.93
CA GLN A 203 -16.21 22.84 -17.63
C GLN A 203 -15.67 24.20 -18.09
N LYS A 204 -14.65 24.23 -18.94
CA LYS A 204 -14.11 25.43 -19.57
C LYS A 204 -14.60 25.60 -21.03
N GLY A 205 -15.87 25.46 -21.26
CA GLY A 205 -16.42 25.56 -22.62
C GLY A 205 -17.95 25.59 -22.74
N MET A 206 -18.68 26.05 -21.74
CA MET A 206 -20.08 26.41 -21.97
C MET A 206 -20.14 27.92 -22.26
N GLY A 207 -20.24 28.20 -23.56
CA GLY A 207 -20.57 29.52 -24.09
C GLY A 207 -21.89 30.03 -23.45
N GLN A 208 -21.88 31.30 -23.12
CA GLN A 208 -23.10 32.04 -22.74
C GLN A 208 -24.18 31.77 -23.79
N PRO A 209 -25.44 31.45 -23.38
CA PRO A 209 -26.54 31.48 -24.31
C PRO A 209 -26.76 32.94 -24.79
N PRO A 210 -27.11 33.13 -26.09
CA PRO A 210 -27.38 34.47 -26.61
C PRO A 210 -28.54 35.12 -25.88
N MET A 211 -28.31 36.29 -25.33
CA MET A 211 -29.41 37.16 -24.85
C MET A 211 -30.18 37.66 -26.04
N ASP A 212 -31.31 37.04 -26.36
CA ASP A 212 -32.34 37.65 -27.16
C ASP A 212 -33.07 38.69 -26.30
N ARG A 213 -32.96 39.92 -26.74
CA ARG A 213 -33.62 41.10 -26.22
C ARG A 213 -34.95 41.26 -26.94
N PRO A 214 -36.11 41.14 -26.30
CA PRO A 214 -37.31 41.75 -26.84
C PRO A 214 -37.48 43.17 -26.27
N SER A 215 -37.71 44.07 -27.22
CA SER A 215 -38.02 45.46 -27.03
C SER A 215 -39.45 45.66 -26.59
N SER A 216 -39.59 46.66 -25.73
CA SER A 216 -40.73 47.64 -25.57
C SER A 216 -42.09 47.20 -25.02
N SER A 217 -42.46 48.03 -24.07
CA SER A 217 -43.77 48.65 -23.80
C SER A 217 -44.85 47.84 -23.07
N ASN A 218 -45.11 48.21 -21.89
CA ASN A 218 -46.30 48.82 -21.34
C ASN A 218 -46.42 48.65 -19.81
N ARG A 219 -46.36 49.80 -19.16
CA ARG A 219 -46.72 49.95 -17.74
C ARG A 219 -48.26 49.97 -17.65
N PRO A 220 -48.86 49.43 -16.58
CA PRO A 220 -49.45 50.38 -15.64
C PRO A 220 -49.21 50.05 -14.15
N THR A 221 -49.14 51.11 -13.42
CA THR A 221 -49.05 51.31 -11.97
C THR A 221 -50.30 50.81 -11.26
N VAL A 222 -50.18 50.07 -10.15
CA VAL A 222 -51.21 49.99 -9.09
C VAL A 222 -50.49 49.71 -7.75
N HIS A 223 -50.73 50.62 -6.88
CA HIS A 223 -50.76 50.79 -5.43
C HIS A 223 -50.35 49.63 -4.50
N GLN A 224 -49.48 50.03 -3.58
CA GLN A 224 -49.16 49.44 -2.28
C GLN A 224 -50.29 49.66 -1.29
N PRO A 225 -50.52 48.78 -0.32
CA PRO A 225 -50.72 49.27 1.05
C PRO A 225 -49.76 48.62 2.04
N SER A 226 -49.24 49.50 2.89
CA SER A 226 -48.48 49.19 4.11
C SER A 226 -49.33 48.42 5.11
N SER A 227 -48.75 47.42 5.78
CA SER A 227 -49.23 47.02 7.10
C SER A 227 -48.06 46.65 7.98
N ASN A 228 -47.83 47.46 8.98
CA ASN A 228 -46.99 47.26 10.15
C ASN A 228 -47.53 46.09 10.99
N VAL A 229 -46.70 45.15 11.34
CA VAL A 229 -46.93 44.26 12.50
C VAL A 229 -45.60 44.14 13.25
N PRO A 230 -45.59 44.28 14.59
CA PRO A 230 -44.34 44.36 15.39
C PRO A 230 -43.68 43.01 15.56
N GLN A 231 -42.35 42.99 15.44
CA GLN A 231 -41.51 41.86 15.78
C GLN A 231 -41.47 41.65 17.30
N ALA A 232 -41.85 40.48 17.75
CA ALA A 232 -41.54 39.96 19.07
C ALA A 232 -40.16 39.34 19.08
N ASN A 233 -39.28 39.83 19.96
CA ASN A 233 -37.97 39.29 20.25
C ASN A 233 -38.08 37.89 20.86
N VAL A 234 -37.58 36.89 20.19
CA VAL A 234 -37.27 35.58 20.77
C VAL A 234 -35.75 35.46 20.85
N PRO A 235 -35.12 35.12 22.01
CA PRO A 235 -33.71 34.96 22.11
C PRO A 235 -33.31 33.65 21.44
N THR A 236 -32.52 33.71 20.37
CA THR A 236 -31.92 32.56 19.70
C THR A 236 -30.71 32.15 20.50
N THR A 237 -30.76 30.97 21.13
CA THR A 237 -29.62 30.28 21.65
C THR A 237 -28.74 29.85 20.47
N PRO A 238 -27.43 30.08 20.46
CA PRO A 238 -26.57 29.62 19.38
C PRO A 238 -26.45 28.09 19.42
N GLU A 239 -26.84 27.45 18.33
CA GLU A 239 -26.58 26.07 18.03
C GLU A 239 -25.05 25.88 17.90
N PRO A 240 -24.45 24.87 18.49
CA PRO A 240 -23.01 24.66 18.36
C PRO A 240 -22.66 24.31 16.91
N GLU A 241 -21.75 25.09 16.33
CA GLU A 241 -21.17 24.80 15.02
C GLU A 241 -20.51 23.41 15.05
N PRO A 242 -20.69 22.57 14.00
CA PRO A 242 -19.96 21.32 13.89
C PRO A 242 -18.46 21.62 13.76
N PRO A 243 -17.56 20.80 14.37
CA PRO A 243 -16.13 21.05 14.33
C PRO A 243 -15.64 21.11 12.88
N ALA A 244 -14.92 22.16 12.56
CA ALA A 244 -14.27 22.35 11.27
C ALA A 244 -13.37 21.13 11.01
N LYS A 245 -13.69 20.37 9.97
CA LYS A 245 -12.83 19.27 9.50
C LYS A 245 -11.50 19.85 9.10
N ASP A 246 -10.46 19.43 9.81
CA ASP A 246 -9.09 19.88 9.62
C ASP A 246 -8.62 19.49 8.20
N GLN A 247 -8.47 20.51 7.33
CA GLN A 247 -7.95 20.32 5.98
C GLN A 247 -6.49 19.79 5.96
N SER A 248 -5.83 19.77 7.12
CA SER A 248 -4.46 19.27 7.27
C SER A 248 -4.36 17.76 7.05
N ASP A 249 -5.39 17.00 7.39
CA ASP A 249 -5.37 15.53 7.25
C ASP A 249 -5.60 15.08 5.80
N MET A 250 -6.40 15.84 5.02
CA MET A 250 -6.53 15.61 3.58
C MET A 250 -5.23 15.91 2.82
N GLN A 251 -4.48 16.93 3.23
CA GLN A 251 -3.18 17.24 2.63
C GLN A 251 -2.11 16.21 3.00
N LYS A 252 -2.13 15.67 4.24
CA LYS A 252 -1.22 14.59 4.66
C LYS A 252 -1.51 13.29 3.91
N ALA A 253 -2.79 12.91 3.75
CA ALA A 253 -3.18 11.73 2.97
C ALA A 253 -2.78 11.86 1.50
N GLY A 254 -2.99 13.03 0.88
CA GLY A 254 -2.57 13.32 -0.50
C GLY A 254 -1.05 13.34 -0.66
N GLY A 255 -0.30 13.82 0.34
CA GLY A 255 1.15 13.81 0.38
C GLY A 255 1.73 12.40 0.52
N MET A 256 1.08 11.54 1.30
CA MET A 256 1.45 10.12 1.44
C MET A 256 1.22 9.32 0.16
N LEU A 257 0.08 9.52 -0.51
CA LEU A 257 -0.19 8.91 -1.80
C LEU A 257 0.82 9.37 -2.86
N LYS A 258 1.20 10.64 -2.86
CA LYS A 258 2.21 11.17 -3.79
C LYS A 258 3.62 10.62 -3.51
N LYS A 259 3.99 10.34 -2.25
CA LYS A 259 5.25 9.68 -1.89
C LYS A 259 5.26 8.17 -2.20
N LEU A 260 4.12 7.48 -2.06
CA LEU A 260 4.01 6.04 -2.34
C LEU A 260 3.89 5.72 -3.84
N PHE A 261 3.29 6.61 -4.62
CA PHE A 261 3.01 6.36 -6.03
C PHE A 261 3.75 7.32 -6.98
N GLY A 262 4.57 8.23 -6.46
CA GLY A 262 5.49 9.15 -7.14
C GLY A 262 5.04 9.61 -8.52
N GLN A 263 4.92 10.89 -8.65
CA GLN A 263 5.06 11.43 -9.99
C GLN A 263 6.44 11.14 -10.44
#